data_353a310e7497628c0cfec20672d88818
#
_entry.id   353a310e7497628c0cfec20672d88818
#
_cell.length_a   1.000
_cell.length_b   1.000
_cell.length_c   1.000
_cell.angle_alpha   90.00
_cell.angle_beta   90.00
_cell.angle_gamma   90.00
#
_symmetry.space_group_name_H-M   'P 1'
#
loop_
_entity.id
_entity.type
_entity.pdbx_description
1 polymer ?
#
loop_
_entity_poly.entity_id
_entity_poly.type
_entity_poly.pdbx_seq_one_letter_code
_entity_poly.pdbx_strand_id
1 'polypeptide(L)'
;DETEKCISSINQLENIDFVIHGGDVSDFGVTSEFIWQRDLMNSLKVPYVVLLGNHDCLGTGREAYTKIFGPANFSFIAGNTKFVCLNTNALEFDYSEPIPDFNFIENQLTERQDEFEKTVVAMHARPGSDVFNNNVSKVFQRYITQYPQLQFCLNAHDHRVSTDDLFDDGVIYYGSDCMKHRSYMLFTITPDNYTYELVNF
;
A
#
# COMPACT_ATOMS: atom_id res chain seq x y z
N ASP A 1 -22.52 -2.27 -3.99
CA ASP A 1 -21.59 -1.37 -4.68
C ASP A 1 -20.39 -2.14 -5.24
N GLU A 2 -19.41 -1.47 -5.83
CA GLU A 2 -18.25 -2.15 -6.45
C GLU A 2 -17.32 -2.74 -5.38
N THR A 3 -17.20 -2.12 -4.23
CA THR A 3 -16.43 -2.66 -3.10
C THR A 3 -17.01 -3.96 -2.58
N GLU A 4 -18.33 -4.07 -2.45
CA GLU A 4 -19.02 -5.31 -2.05
C GLU A 4 -18.79 -6.44 -3.05
N LYS A 5 -18.79 -6.13 -4.35
CA LYS A 5 -18.52 -7.12 -5.40
C LYS A 5 -17.07 -7.59 -5.35
N CYS A 6 -16.12 -6.67 -5.14
CA CYS A 6 -14.71 -6.98 -4.96
C CYS A 6 -14.51 -7.93 -3.76
N ILE A 7 -15.06 -7.57 -2.60
CA ILE A 7 -15.01 -8.40 -1.38
C ILE A 7 -15.62 -9.78 -1.63
N SER A 8 -16.77 -9.83 -2.32
CA SER A 8 -17.41 -11.09 -2.68
C SER A 8 -16.53 -11.95 -3.58
N SER A 9 -15.85 -11.34 -4.56
CA SER A 9 -14.90 -12.01 -5.44
C SER A 9 -13.72 -12.57 -4.65
N ILE A 10 -13.08 -11.75 -3.81
CA ILE A 10 -11.95 -12.17 -2.97
C ILE A 10 -12.36 -13.31 -2.03
N ASN A 11 -13.54 -13.24 -1.43
CA ASN A 11 -14.06 -14.25 -0.52
C ASN A 11 -14.37 -15.62 -1.17
N GLN A 12 -14.39 -15.69 -2.51
CA GLN A 12 -14.52 -16.94 -3.27
C GLN A 12 -13.18 -17.59 -3.58
N LEU A 13 -12.07 -16.83 -3.45
CA LEU A 13 -10.72 -17.37 -3.64
C LEU A 13 -10.33 -18.26 -2.47
N GLU A 14 -9.55 -19.30 -2.78
CA GLU A 14 -8.93 -20.15 -1.78
C GLU A 14 -7.49 -19.69 -1.53
N ASN A 15 -6.96 -19.95 -0.35
CA ASN A 15 -5.56 -19.72 0.03
C ASN A 15 -5.12 -18.23 -0.05
N ILE A 16 -6.01 -17.32 0.33
CA ILE A 16 -5.67 -15.91 0.52
C ILE A 16 -5.25 -15.69 1.97
N ASP A 17 -4.06 -15.16 2.19
CA ASP A 17 -3.55 -14.89 3.53
C ASP A 17 -4.07 -13.55 4.06
N PHE A 18 -4.07 -12.51 3.24
CA PHE A 18 -4.54 -11.16 3.61
C PHE A 18 -4.79 -10.29 2.38
N VAL A 19 -5.36 -9.11 2.62
CA VAL A 19 -5.63 -8.07 1.61
C VAL A 19 -4.92 -6.77 2.00
N ILE A 20 -4.31 -6.09 1.03
CA ILE A 20 -3.83 -4.71 1.16
C ILE A 20 -4.77 -3.81 0.36
N HIS A 21 -5.42 -2.87 1.04
CA HIS A 21 -6.18 -1.80 0.39
C HIS A 21 -5.25 -0.63 0.08
N GLY A 22 -5.24 -0.17 -1.15
CA GLY A 22 -4.27 0.80 -1.68
C GLY A 22 -4.42 2.24 -1.19
N GLY A 23 -5.38 2.54 -0.31
CA GLY A 23 -5.68 3.90 0.18
C GLY A 23 -6.88 4.52 -0.53
N ASP A 24 -7.15 5.80 -0.22
CA ASP A 24 -8.35 6.53 -0.69
C ASP A 24 -9.64 5.78 -0.33
N VAL A 25 -9.77 5.44 0.95
CA VAL A 25 -10.97 4.80 1.51
C VAL A 25 -12.09 5.80 1.77
N SER A 26 -11.78 7.08 1.73
CA SER A 26 -12.73 8.19 1.79
C SER A 26 -12.55 9.12 0.60
N ASP A 27 -13.63 9.79 0.19
CA ASP A 27 -13.56 10.81 -0.87
C ASP A 27 -13.18 12.19 -0.30
N PHE A 28 -13.59 12.47 0.95
CA PHE A 28 -13.48 13.80 1.55
C PHE A 28 -12.87 13.81 2.95
N GLY A 29 -12.30 12.70 3.42
CA GLY A 29 -11.73 12.61 4.78
C GLY A 29 -12.77 12.65 5.90
N VAL A 30 -14.02 12.31 5.64
CA VAL A 30 -15.11 12.36 6.61
C VAL A 30 -15.16 11.06 7.41
N THR A 31 -15.24 11.17 8.73
CA THR A 31 -15.24 10.01 9.64
C THR A 31 -16.27 8.93 9.27
N SER A 32 -17.46 9.32 8.79
CA SER A 32 -18.49 8.38 8.37
C SER A 32 -18.10 7.54 7.17
N GLU A 33 -17.30 8.07 6.24
CA GLU A 33 -16.79 7.33 5.08
C GLU A 33 -15.83 6.25 5.52
N PHE A 34 -14.89 6.56 6.43
CA PHE A 34 -13.97 5.58 7.03
C PHE A 34 -14.70 4.46 7.77
N ILE A 35 -15.73 4.82 8.56
CA ILE A 35 -16.53 3.84 9.29
C ILE A 35 -17.26 2.91 8.31
N TRP A 36 -17.87 3.47 7.30
CA TRP A 36 -18.60 2.72 6.29
C TRP A 36 -17.66 1.77 5.53
N GLN A 37 -16.52 2.28 5.07
CA GLN A 37 -15.54 1.45 4.35
C GLN A 37 -14.98 0.33 5.25
N ARG A 38 -14.65 0.65 6.52
CA ARG A 38 -14.24 -0.38 7.50
C ARG A 38 -15.30 -1.47 7.65
N ASP A 39 -16.57 -1.09 7.76
CA ASP A 39 -17.65 -2.05 7.95
C ASP A 39 -17.83 -2.95 6.71
N LEU A 40 -17.62 -2.41 5.51
CA LEU A 40 -17.55 -3.21 4.28
C LEU A 40 -16.34 -4.17 4.30
N MET A 41 -15.14 -3.65 4.60
CA MET A 41 -13.90 -4.44 4.64
C MET A 41 -13.96 -5.56 5.69
N ASN A 42 -14.68 -5.36 6.79
CA ASN A 42 -14.91 -6.40 7.81
C ASN A 42 -15.74 -7.60 7.30
N SER A 43 -16.29 -7.52 6.09
CA SER A 43 -16.93 -8.66 5.41
C SER A 43 -15.94 -9.57 4.68
N LEU A 44 -14.65 -9.21 4.61
CA LEU A 44 -13.59 -10.11 4.17
C LEU A 44 -13.45 -11.29 5.14
N LYS A 45 -13.21 -12.47 4.59
CA LYS A 45 -12.95 -13.70 5.38
C LYS A 45 -11.49 -13.79 5.87
N VAL A 46 -10.64 -12.92 5.40
CA VAL A 46 -9.20 -12.86 5.70
C VAL A 46 -8.84 -11.50 6.29
N PRO A 47 -7.72 -11.38 7.04
CA PRO A 47 -7.24 -10.11 7.54
C PRO A 47 -6.98 -9.11 6.40
N TYR A 48 -7.05 -7.82 6.72
CA TYR A 48 -6.69 -6.78 5.79
C TYR A 48 -5.93 -5.65 6.48
N VAL A 49 -5.17 -4.91 5.70
CA VAL A 49 -4.55 -3.65 6.06
C VAL A 49 -4.93 -2.58 5.04
N VAL A 50 -4.92 -1.32 5.48
CA VAL A 50 -5.29 -0.17 4.65
C VAL A 50 -4.11 0.79 4.62
N LEU A 51 -3.72 1.24 3.42
CA LEU A 51 -2.76 2.33 3.26
C LEU A 51 -3.48 3.67 3.38
N LEU A 52 -2.78 4.70 3.83
CA LEU A 52 -3.29 6.07 3.82
C LEU A 52 -3.21 6.62 2.40
N GLY A 53 -4.35 7.00 1.82
CA GLY A 53 -4.43 7.72 0.55
C GLY A 53 -4.44 9.23 0.73
N ASN A 54 -4.33 9.98 -0.36
CA ASN A 54 -4.31 11.44 -0.30
C ASN A 54 -5.70 12.02 0.03
N HIS A 55 -6.79 11.44 -0.48
CA HIS A 55 -8.15 11.84 -0.09
C HIS A 55 -8.43 11.60 1.40
N ASP A 56 -7.80 10.58 1.98
CA ASP A 56 -7.91 10.27 3.41
C ASP A 56 -7.26 11.33 4.32
N CYS A 57 -6.43 12.22 3.75
CA CYS A 57 -5.77 13.29 4.49
C CYS A 57 -6.60 14.58 4.56
N LEU A 58 -7.70 14.69 3.82
CA LEU A 58 -8.51 15.90 3.74
C LEU A 58 -9.17 16.24 5.09
N GLY A 59 -9.22 17.52 5.43
CA GLY A 59 -9.84 18.00 6.67
C GLY A 59 -9.24 17.36 7.93
N THR A 60 -10.05 16.59 8.66
CA THR A 60 -9.63 15.80 9.83
C THR A 60 -9.46 14.31 9.51
N GLY A 61 -9.39 13.97 8.23
CA GLY A 61 -9.40 12.58 7.76
C GLY A 61 -8.22 11.77 8.28
N ARG A 62 -7.00 12.33 8.30
CA ARG A 62 -5.83 11.65 8.86
C ARG A 62 -6.04 11.20 10.32
N GLU A 63 -6.68 12.05 11.14
CA GLU A 63 -6.97 11.68 12.55
C GLU A 63 -8.02 10.57 12.62
N ALA A 64 -9.06 10.65 11.79
CA ALA A 64 -10.09 9.62 11.71
C ALA A 64 -9.52 8.30 11.20
N TYR A 65 -8.72 8.33 10.13
CA TYR A 65 -8.01 7.18 9.60
C TYR A 65 -7.15 6.51 10.69
N THR A 66 -6.31 7.30 11.38
CA THR A 66 -5.41 6.76 12.42
C THR A 66 -6.17 6.07 13.55
N LYS A 67 -7.33 6.59 13.93
CA LYS A 67 -8.18 5.98 14.98
C LYS A 67 -8.86 4.68 14.54
N ILE A 68 -9.11 4.53 13.24
CA ILE A 68 -9.91 3.42 12.69
C ILE A 68 -9.00 2.32 12.13
N PHE A 69 -7.94 2.68 11.40
CA PHE A 69 -7.06 1.75 10.70
C PHE A 69 -5.65 1.64 11.29
N GLY A 70 -5.24 2.60 12.13
CA GLY A 70 -3.92 2.61 12.76
C GLY A 70 -2.95 3.62 12.15
N PRO A 71 -1.64 3.47 12.41
CA PRO A 71 -0.63 4.42 11.95
C PRO A 71 -0.50 4.44 10.43
N ALA A 72 -0.13 5.61 9.87
CA ALA A 72 0.07 5.78 8.43
C ALA A 72 1.32 5.09 7.88
N ASN A 73 2.35 4.92 8.73
CA ASN A 73 3.53 4.10 8.45
C ASN A 73 3.50 2.89 9.39
N PHE A 74 3.59 1.70 8.84
CA PHE A 74 3.62 0.46 9.63
C PHE A 74 4.29 -0.67 8.84
N SER A 75 4.64 -1.74 9.53
CA SER A 75 5.11 -2.96 8.90
C SER A 75 4.51 -4.20 9.56
N PHE A 76 4.47 -5.28 8.82
CA PHE A 76 4.08 -6.60 9.34
C PHE A 76 4.84 -7.69 8.58
N ILE A 77 4.86 -8.89 9.15
CA ILE A 77 5.51 -10.06 8.55
C ILE A 77 4.44 -11.11 8.28
N ALA A 78 4.43 -11.62 7.05
CA ALA A 78 3.62 -12.76 6.66
C ALA A 78 4.55 -13.82 6.03
N GLY A 79 4.57 -15.02 6.64
CA GLY A 79 5.56 -16.02 6.29
C GLY A 79 6.99 -15.52 6.53
N ASN A 80 7.82 -15.55 5.50
CA ASN A 80 9.20 -15.02 5.52
C ASN A 80 9.34 -13.65 4.84
N THR A 81 8.24 -12.95 4.60
CA THR A 81 8.23 -11.67 3.89
C THR A 81 7.74 -10.54 4.80
N LYS A 82 8.55 -9.49 4.90
CA LYS A 82 8.18 -8.24 5.59
C LYS A 82 7.51 -7.29 4.59
N PHE A 83 6.37 -6.77 4.97
CA PHE A 83 5.64 -5.73 4.24
C PHE A 83 5.86 -4.39 4.94
N VAL A 84 6.46 -3.44 4.26
CA VAL A 84 6.71 -2.08 4.75
C VAL A 84 5.72 -1.14 4.07
N CYS A 85 4.76 -0.63 4.83
CA CYS A 85 3.67 0.21 4.37
C CYS A 85 3.96 1.66 4.72
N LEU A 86 3.97 2.54 3.71
CA LEU A 86 4.48 3.90 3.82
C LEU A 86 3.43 4.95 3.46
N ASN A 87 3.35 5.99 4.27
CA ASN A 87 2.72 7.24 3.85
C ASN A 87 3.65 7.98 2.88
N THR A 88 3.14 8.29 1.69
CA THR A 88 3.87 8.99 0.64
C THR A 88 3.14 10.24 0.14
N ASN A 89 2.07 10.66 0.83
CA ASN A 89 1.19 11.76 0.44
C ASN A 89 1.74 13.13 0.88
N ALA A 90 2.93 13.51 0.44
CA ALA A 90 3.64 14.71 0.89
C ALA A 90 2.92 16.01 0.51
N LEU A 91 2.27 16.05 -0.65
CA LEU A 91 1.56 17.23 -1.15
C LEU A 91 0.43 17.64 -0.21
N GLU A 92 -0.27 16.68 0.39
CA GLU A 92 -1.41 16.93 1.29
C GLU A 92 -1.01 17.68 2.58
N PHE A 93 0.29 17.76 2.85
CA PHE A 93 0.87 18.47 3.98
C PHE A 93 1.73 19.67 3.55
N ASP A 94 1.56 20.17 2.33
CA ASP A 94 2.36 21.27 1.76
C ASP A 94 3.88 21.04 1.94
N TYR A 95 4.31 19.77 1.92
CA TYR A 95 5.71 19.36 2.19
C TYR A 95 6.24 19.83 3.55
N SER A 96 5.38 20.14 4.51
CA SER A 96 5.75 20.60 5.87
C SER A 96 6.13 19.47 6.81
N GLU A 97 5.78 18.22 6.47
CA GLU A 97 6.13 17.02 7.22
C GLU A 97 7.18 16.17 6.47
N PRO A 98 7.98 15.37 7.17
CA PRO A 98 8.96 14.47 6.56
C PRO A 98 8.26 13.25 5.93
N ILE A 99 7.65 13.44 4.76
CA ILE A 99 6.97 12.40 4.00
C ILE A 99 7.67 12.24 2.63
N PRO A 100 8.17 11.03 2.30
CA PRO A 100 8.23 9.81 3.12
C PRO A 100 9.07 9.96 4.40
N ASP A 101 8.72 9.25 5.46
CA ASP A 101 9.47 9.25 6.72
C ASP A 101 10.73 8.37 6.60
N PHE A 102 11.87 8.98 6.35
CA PHE A 102 13.15 8.28 6.20
C PHE A 102 13.65 7.64 7.50
N ASN A 103 13.29 8.19 8.67
CA ASN A 103 13.64 7.55 9.94
C ASN A 103 12.88 6.23 10.11
N PHE A 104 11.59 6.24 9.77
CA PHE A 104 10.82 4.99 9.76
C PHE A 104 11.40 3.99 8.76
N ILE A 105 11.68 4.42 7.51
CA ILE A 105 12.24 3.56 6.46
C ILE A 105 13.56 2.92 6.92
N GLU A 106 14.47 3.73 7.49
CA GLU A 106 15.76 3.27 7.97
C GLU A 106 15.63 2.26 9.12
N ASN A 107 14.73 2.53 10.07
CA ASN A 107 14.48 1.62 11.19
C ASN A 107 13.97 0.24 10.70
N GLN A 108 13.21 0.21 9.60
CA GLN A 108 12.69 -1.04 9.04
C GLN A 108 13.78 -1.94 8.45
N LEU A 109 14.98 -1.44 8.17
CA LEU A 109 16.11 -2.25 7.68
C LEU A 109 16.55 -3.29 8.73
N THR A 110 16.48 -2.96 10.00
CA THR A 110 17.00 -3.80 11.09
C THR A 110 15.91 -4.32 12.03
N GLU A 111 14.73 -3.68 12.05
CA GLU A 111 13.64 -4.11 12.93
C GLU A 111 13.17 -5.51 12.56
N ARG A 112 13.26 -6.44 13.53
CA ARG A 112 12.86 -7.85 13.37
C ARG A 112 13.58 -8.57 12.23
N GLN A 113 14.84 -8.22 11.96
CA GLN A 113 15.62 -8.72 10.79
C GLN A 113 15.79 -10.24 10.78
N ASP A 114 15.71 -10.91 11.92
CA ASP A 114 15.84 -12.37 12.03
C ASP A 114 14.53 -13.13 11.74
N GLU A 115 13.42 -12.38 11.50
CA GLU A 115 12.09 -12.98 11.32
C GLU A 115 11.64 -13.00 9.84
N PHE A 116 12.41 -12.43 8.92
CA PHE A 116 12.08 -12.38 7.50
C PHE A 116 13.32 -12.46 6.61
N GLU A 117 13.13 -12.84 5.36
CA GLU A 117 14.19 -12.92 4.35
C GLU A 117 13.93 -11.95 3.20
N LYS A 118 12.66 -11.64 2.94
CA LYS A 118 12.20 -10.86 1.80
C LYS A 118 11.44 -9.63 2.25
N THR A 119 11.39 -8.64 1.36
CA THR A 119 10.66 -7.39 1.63
C THR A 119 9.78 -7.01 0.45
N VAL A 120 8.60 -6.51 0.75
CA VAL A 120 7.71 -5.81 -0.18
C VAL A 120 7.42 -4.43 0.39
N VAL A 121 7.49 -3.40 -0.43
CA VAL A 121 7.13 -2.03 -0.03
C VAL A 121 5.78 -1.67 -0.63
N ALA A 122 4.87 -1.16 0.19
CA ALA A 122 3.56 -0.73 -0.26
C ALA A 122 3.32 0.75 0.09
N MET A 123 2.75 1.49 -0.85
CA MET A 123 2.48 2.92 -0.71
C MET A 123 1.23 3.29 -1.52
N HIS A 124 0.60 4.41 -1.18
CA HIS A 124 -0.50 4.90 -2.01
C HIS A 124 0.04 5.52 -3.31
N ALA A 125 0.83 6.57 -3.20
CA ALA A 125 1.42 7.28 -4.33
C ALA A 125 2.89 6.87 -4.52
N ARG A 126 3.26 6.46 -5.73
CA ARG A 126 4.62 6.07 -6.09
C ARG A 126 5.50 7.28 -6.43
N PRO A 127 6.84 7.14 -6.45
CA PRO A 127 7.70 8.13 -7.08
C PRO A 127 7.24 8.44 -8.51
N GLY A 128 7.24 9.74 -8.85
CA GLY A 128 6.71 10.24 -10.12
C GLY A 128 5.24 10.67 -10.07
N SER A 129 4.49 10.29 -9.03
CA SER A 129 3.13 10.79 -8.79
C SER A 129 3.16 12.26 -8.31
N ASP A 130 2.07 12.98 -8.55
CA ASP A 130 1.93 14.40 -8.17
C ASP A 130 1.89 14.63 -6.66
N VAL A 131 1.36 13.69 -5.88
CA VAL A 131 1.32 13.80 -4.40
C VAL A 131 2.60 13.34 -3.73
N PHE A 132 3.49 12.63 -4.44
CA PHE A 132 4.78 12.20 -3.91
C PHE A 132 5.79 13.36 -3.87
N ASN A 133 6.65 13.41 -2.85
CA ASN A 133 7.77 14.37 -2.84
C ASN A 133 8.86 13.94 -3.83
N ASN A 134 8.74 14.34 -5.08
CA ASN A 134 9.65 13.94 -6.14
C ASN A 134 11.07 14.48 -6.01
N ASN A 135 11.31 15.49 -5.15
CA ASN A 135 12.66 15.97 -4.85
C ASN A 135 13.51 14.92 -4.14
N VAL A 136 12.88 13.98 -3.45
CA VAL A 136 13.56 12.91 -2.72
C VAL A 136 13.41 11.53 -3.36
N SER A 137 12.80 11.41 -4.55
CA SER A 137 12.50 10.13 -5.18
C SER A 137 13.72 9.21 -5.34
N LYS A 138 14.86 9.76 -5.77
CA LYS A 138 16.12 8.99 -5.91
C LYS A 138 16.70 8.56 -4.56
N VAL A 139 16.55 9.38 -3.54
CA VAL A 139 16.99 9.05 -2.17
C VAL A 139 16.07 7.96 -1.62
N PHE A 140 14.77 8.09 -1.80
CA PHE A 140 13.79 7.07 -1.44
C PHE A 140 14.14 5.71 -2.04
N GLN A 141 14.37 5.65 -3.38
CA GLN A 141 14.77 4.41 -4.05
C GLN A 141 16.03 3.81 -3.45
N ARG A 142 17.05 4.64 -3.17
CA ARG A 142 18.28 4.18 -2.53
C ARG A 142 18.08 3.54 -1.17
N TYR A 143 17.14 4.06 -0.37
CA TYR A 143 16.83 3.50 0.94
C TYR A 143 16.11 2.16 0.82
N ILE A 144 15.03 2.10 0.05
CA ILE A 144 14.24 0.87 -0.04
C ILE A 144 14.98 -0.27 -0.73
N THR A 145 15.92 0.01 -1.66
CA THR A 145 16.75 -1.02 -2.29
C THR A 145 17.77 -1.66 -1.34
N GLN A 146 17.95 -1.12 -0.13
CA GLN A 146 18.76 -1.76 0.92
C GLN A 146 17.99 -2.83 1.70
N TYR A 147 16.67 -2.90 1.55
CA TYR A 147 15.88 -3.92 2.23
C TYR A 147 16.28 -5.33 1.77
N PRO A 148 16.33 -6.31 2.71
CA PRO A 148 16.65 -7.69 2.37
C PRO A 148 15.74 -8.20 1.26
N GLN A 149 16.36 -8.66 0.18
CA GLN A 149 15.67 -9.25 -0.99
C GLN A 149 14.37 -8.50 -1.36
N LEU A 150 14.44 -7.18 -1.56
CA LEU A 150 13.28 -6.40 -2.03
C LEU A 150 12.71 -7.04 -3.30
N GLN A 151 11.47 -7.51 -3.23
CA GLN A 151 10.83 -8.24 -4.31
C GLN A 151 10.20 -7.28 -5.32
N PHE A 152 9.40 -6.35 -4.83
CA PHE A 152 8.66 -5.36 -5.63
C PHE A 152 8.06 -4.29 -4.74
N CYS A 153 7.51 -3.26 -5.37
CA CYS A 153 6.71 -2.23 -4.73
C CYS A 153 5.26 -2.30 -5.20
N LEU A 154 4.32 -1.98 -4.32
CA LEU A 154 2.90 -1.86 -4.61
C LEU A 154 2.47 -0.40 -4.49
N ASN A 155 1.65 0.07 -5.41
CA ASN A 155 1.06 1.40 -5.37
C ASN A 155 -0.36 1.43 -5.94
N ALA A 156 -1.06 2.55 -5.69
CA ALA A 156 -2.39 2.87 -6.20
C ALA A 156 -2.38 4.27 -6.83
N HIS A 157 -3.30 5.16 -6.44
CA HIS A 157 -3.41 6.58 -6.79
C HIS A 157 -3.63 6.89 -8.28
N ASP A 158 -2.83 6.33 -9.18
CA ASP A 158 -2.86 6.67 -10.60
C ASP A 158 -4.11 6.13 -11.34
N HIS A 159 -4.99 5.39 -10.66
CA HIS A 159 -6.20 4.76 -11.20
C HIS A 159 -5.96 3.99 -12.51
N ARG A 160 -4.88 3.23 -12.55
CA ARG A 160 -4.51 2.39 -13.69
C ARG A 160 -3.70 1.18 -13.25
N VAL A 161 -3.88 0.08 -13.94
CA VAL A 161 -2.96 -1.06 -13.83
C VAL A 161 -1.63 -0.69 -14.49
N SER A 162 -0.54 -0.84 -13.75
CA SER A 162 0.80 -0.59 -14.30
C SER A 162 1.84 -1.57 -13.75
N THR A 163 2.94 -1.71 -14.51
CA THR A 163 4.11 -2.51 -14.16
C THR A 163 5.31 -1.73 -14.64
N ASP A 164 5.91 -0.95 -13.75
CA ASP A 164 6.92 0.05 -14.11
C ASP A 164 8.25 -0.20 -13.38
N ASP A 165 9.36 -0.28 -14.11
CA ASP A 165 10.71 -0.12 -13.56
C ASP A 165 11.07 1.38 -13.61
N LEU A 166 10.77 2.10 -12.52
CA LEU A 166 10.84 3.57 -12.50
C LEU A 166 12.26 4.12 -12.51
N PHE A 167 13.23 3.31 -12.10
CA PHE A 167 14.62 3.74 -11.89
C PHE A 167 15.62 2.94 -12.71
N ASP A 168 15.15 2.06 -13.59
CA ASP A 168 15.98 1.16 -14.41
C ASP A 168 16.94 0.31 -13.56
N ASP A 169 16.50 -0.12 -12.38
CA ASP A 169 17.30 -0.91 -11.42
C ASP A 169 16.73 -2.30 -11.12
N GLY A 170 15.68 -2.68 -11.82
CA GLY A 170 15.01 -3.97 -11.72
C GLY A 170 13.96 -4.06 -10.62
N VAL A 171 13.73 -3.01 -9.83
CA VAL A 171 12.64 -2.95 -8.85
C VAL A 171 11.36 -2.55 -9.55
N ILE A 172 10.41 -3.47 -9.58
CA ILE A 172 9.13 -3.23 -10.25
C ILE A 172 8.12 -2.61 -9.30
N TYR A 173 7.46 -1.56 -9.77
CA TYR A 173 6.32 -0.90 -9.13
C TYR A 173 5.04 -1.37 -9.80
N TYR A 174 4.22 -2.10 -9.04
CA TYR A 174 2.91 -2.57 -9.51
C TYR A 174 1.84 -1.60 -9.05
N GLY A 175 1.20 -0.93 -10.01
CA GLY A 175 0.08 -0.03 -9.78
C GLY A 175 -1.26 -0.75 -9.90
N SER A 176 -2.10 -0.64 -8.87
CA SER A 176 -3.47 -1.13 -8.92
C SER A 176 -4.42 -0.05 -9.45
N ASP A 177 -5.49 -0.49 -10.08
CA ASP A 177 -6.58 0.39 -10.54
C ASP A 177 -7.58 0.69 -9.41
N CYS A 178 -8.47 1.65 -9.63
CA CYS A 178 -9.55 1.95 -8.69
C CYS A 178 -10.71 0.96 -8.81
N MET A 179 -11.51 0.84 -7.76
CA MET A 179 -12.65 -0.09 -7.69
C MET A 179 -13.67 0.11 -8.81
N LYS A 180 -13.77 1.31 -9.36
CA LYS A 180 -14.66 1.61 -10.50
C LYS A 180 -14.36 0.75 -11.74
N HIS A 181 -13.10 0.37 -11.93
CA HIS A 181 -12.68 -0.45 -13.07
C HIS A 181 -12.71 -1.95 -12.79
N ARG A 182 -13.19 -2.35 -11.60
CA ARG A 182 -13.50 -3.74 -11.23
C ARG A 182 -12.35 -4.71 -11.39
N SER A 183 -11.17 -4.33 -10.89
CA SER A 183 -10.01 -5.20 -10.89
C SER A 183 -9.20 -5.09 -9.60
N TYR A 184 -8.50 -6.16 -9.28
CA TYR A 184 -7.46 -6.17 -8.26
C TYR A 184 -6.31 -7.06 -8.69
N MET A 185 -5.14 -6.87 -8.08
CA MET A 185 -3.97 -7.71 -8.34
C MET A 185 -3.86 -8.79 -7.26
N LEU A 186 -3.67 -10.02 -7.68
CA LEU A 186 -3.42 -11.15 -6.80
C LEU A 186 -1.95 -11.56 -6.92
N PHE A 187 -1.21 -11.47 -5.81
CA PHE A 187 0.19 -11.87 -5.74
C PHE A 187 0.33 -13.20 -5.00
N THR A 188 1.16 -14.07 -5.54
CA THR A 188 1.60 -15.31 -4.87
C THR A 188 3.09 -15.21 -4.64
N ILE A 189 3.52 -15.13 -3.37
CA ILE A 189 4.91 -15.07 -2.98
C ILE A 189 5.33 -16.44 -2.44
N THR A 190 6.32 -17.04 -3.07
CA THR A 190 6.90 -18.33 -2.67
C THR A 190 8.32 -18.13 -2.11
N PRO A 191 8.97 -19.14 -1.51
CA PRO A 191 10.35 -19.01 -1.05
C PRO A 191 11.32 -18.54 -2.15
N ASP A 192 11.11 -18.94 -3.39
CA ASP A 192 12.07 -18.72 -4.48
C ASP A 192 11.68 -17.59 -5.43
N ASN A 193 10.37 -17.26 -5.51
CA ASN A 193 9.86 -16.33 -6.51
C ASN A 193 8.53 -15.69 -6.08
N TYR A 194 8.00 -14.82 -6.93
CA TYR A 194 6.61 -14.37 -6.86
C TYR A 194 5.98 -14.38 -8.25
N THR A 195 4.68 -14.48 -8.27
CA THR A 195 3.85 -14.28 -9.47
C THR A 195 2.70 -13.34 -9.15
N TYR A 196 2.13 -12.74 -10.17
CA TYR A 196 0.93 -11.93 -10.01
C TYR A 196 -0.02 -12.16 -11.17
N GLU A 197 -1.28 -11.92 -10.91
CA GLU A 197 -2.35 -11.91 -11.91
C GLU A 197 -3.31 -10.76 -11.66
N LEU A 198 -3.91 -10.25 -12.74
CA LEU A 198 -4.97 -9.26 -12.68
C LEU A 198 -6.31 -10.00 -12.69
N VAL A 199 -7.07 -9.84 -11.62
CA VAL A 199 -8.42 -10.42 -11.49
C VAL A 199 -9.46 -9.35 -11.75
N ASN A 200 -10.41 -9.64 -12.64
CA ASN A 200 -11.58 -8.81 -12.91
C ASN A 200 -12.81 -9.42 -12.25
N PHE A 201 -13.71 -8.58 -11.67
CA PHE A 201 -14.90 -9.01 -10.92
C PHE A 201 -16.18 -8.27 -11.30
#